data_bbf2e9d331be34dc6b9f9bc38e7c4ea6
#
_entry.id   bbf2e9d331be34dc6b9f9bc38e7c4ea6
#
_cell.length_a   1.000
_cell.length_b   1.000
_cell.length_c   1.000
_cell.angle_alpha   90.00
_cell.angle_beta   90.00
_cell.angle_gamma   90.00
#
_symmetry.space_group_name_H-M   'P 1'
#
loop_
_entity.id
_entity.type
_entity.pdbx_description
1 polymer ?
#
loop_
_entity_poly.entity_id
_entity_poly.type
_entity_poly.pdbx_seq_one_letter_code
_entity_poly.pdbx_strand_id
1 'polypeptide(L)'
;MADADLSQAMEVDLDSDDVVTVETLNDEIAKLIDDQTDLNHDYVVGDVSGCRDSNGHIHFDLVFGDASIHCVLFSFRRNWVTVEPEAEMQAAVRGDLSYYEAQGSCSILVTDVVDMGESEYSQIYADNRQLLADAGLLSDERKQSLPELPGTIGLVTSADSDARVDAVTAIHSRYPDVDIKIQHASVQGPDALQELMSGVATLDEDATVDVIVVTRGGGADKTLRVFNETPICRVIANTDTPTSVGIGHEDDRTLADEVADHRFMTPTHAGEIVPERAGLEREIKQLSTTLNTAYQTTVMNQLMAYGTSLDSAYQSTVTARLQELAASLDHASERHIEAELQSLESRLETAYQTLQQEKEHEEELEETVEEVRDEAQTEAQAKIEATQRRYRLVIAGLTLLVLILATLYIL
;
A
#
# COMPACT_ATOMS: atom_id res chain seq x y z
N MET A 1 44.11 19.36 -18.77
CA MET A 1 44.68 18.30 -19.60
C MET A 1 44.00 17.02 -19.21
N ALA A 2 43.14 16.38 -19.97
CA ALA A 2 42.71 16.50 -21.34
C ALA A 2 41.21 16.25 -21.39
N ASP A 3 40.48 17.15 -22.03
CA ASP A 3 39.15 16.89 -22.58
C ASP A 3 39.34 15.82 -23.68
N ALA A 4 38.86 14.62 -23.41
CA ALA A 4 38.72 13.61 -24.45
C ALA A 4 37.39 13.86 -25.15
N ASP A 5 37.49 14.39 -26.33
CA ASP A 5 36.45 14.60 -27.33
C ASP A 5 35.72 13.27 -27.63
N LEU A 6 34.54 13.10 -27.09
CA LEU A 6 33.63 11.98 -27.35
C LEU A 6 32.71 12.23 -28.55
N SER A 7 33.05 13.11 -29.43
CA SER A 7 32.29 13.49 -30.63
C SER A 7 32.74 12.82 -31.94
N GLN A 8 33.32 11.61 -31.89
CA GLN A 8 33.32 10.73 -33.05
C GLN A 8 32.09 9.80 -32.96
N ALA A 9 30.92 10.35 -33.25
CA ALA A 9 29.85 9.53 -33.77
C ALA A 9 30.39 8.86 -35.05
N MET A 10 30.50 7.52 -35.02
CA MET A 10 30.74 6.76 -36.24
C MET A 10 29.62 7.14 -37.21
N GLU A 11 29.98 7.86 -38.28
CA GLU A 11 29.08 8.13 -39.39
C GLU A 11 28.81 6.77 -40.04
N VAL A 12 27.62 6.19 -39.77
CA VAL A 12 27.17 4.96 -40.42
C VAL A 12 26.89 5.32 -41.87
N ASP A 13 27.63 4.77 -42.79
CA ASP A 13 27.36 4.91 -44.21
C ASP A 13 26.12 4.07 -44.57
N LEU A 14 24.99 4.76 -44.66
CA LEU A 14 23.68 4.14 -44.95
C LEU A 14 23.55 3.54 -46.35
N ASP A 15 24.48 3.88 -47.27
CA ASP A 15 24.56 3.37 -48.63
C ASP A 15 25.51 2.15 -48.76
N SER A 16 26.07 1.68 -47.64
CA SER A 16 26.92 0.49 -47.60
C SER A 16 26.07 -0.78 -47.75
N ASP A 17 26.54 -1.73 -48.55
CA ASP A 17 25.93 -3.06 -48.72
C ASP A 17 25.86 -3.87 -47.40
N ASP A 18 26.64 -3.45 -46.38
CA ASP A 18 26.66 -4.07 -45.04
C ASP A 18 25.66 -3.44 -44.07
N VAL A 19 24.91 -2.40 -44.50
CA VAL A 19 23.87 -1.73 -43.70
C VAL A 19 22.49 -2.14 -44.22
N VAL A 20 21.73 -2.87 -43.43
CA VAL A 20 20.40 -3.32 -43.78
C VAL A 20 19.33 -2.72 -42.85
N THR A 21 18.11 -2.61 -43.32
CA THR A 21 16.98 -2.19 -42.47
C THR A 21 16.56 -3.33 -41.56
N VAL A 22 15.80 -3.01 -40.49
CA VAL A 22 15.19 -4.02 -39.60
C VAL A 22 14.24 -4.94 -40.40
N GLU A 23 13.51 -4.40 -41.38
CA GLU A 23 12.64 -5.16 -42.29
C GLU A 23 13.45 -6.19 -43.09
N THR A 24 14.55 -5.76 -43.74
CA THR A 24 15.43 -6.65 -44.50
C THR A 24 16.03 -7.75 -43.63
N LEU A 25 16.50 -7.39 -42.42
CA LEU A 25 17.05 -8.37 -41.48
C LEU A 25 16.00 -9.38 -41.04
N ASN A 26 14.78 -8.93 -40.72
CA ASN A 26 13.67 -9.84 -40.35
C ASN A 26 13.28 -10.78 -41.48
N ASP A 27 13.24 -10.29 -42.73
CA ASP A 27 12.99 -11.09 -43.92
C ASP A 27 14.09 -12.16 -44.15
N GLU A 28 15.35 -11.81 -43.88
CA GLU A 28 16.46 -12.76 -43.95
C GLU A 28 16.36 -13.83 -42.88
N ILE A 29 16.02 -13.44 -41.62
CA ILE A 29 15.81 -14.40 -40.52
C ILE A 29 14.64 -15.34 -40.81
N ALA A 30 13.52 -14.81 -41.34
CA ALA A 30 12.36 -15.63 -41.72
C ALA A 30 12.75 -16.69 -42.76
N LYS A 31 13.46 -16.27 -43.80
CA LYS A 31 13.95 -17.20 -44.83
C LYS A 31 14.91 -18.27 -44.28
N LEU A 32 15.80 -17.87 -43.39
CA LEU A 32 16.71 -18.81 -42.75
C LEU A 32 15.96 -19.85 -41.92
N ILE A 33 14.89 -19.46 -41.21
CA ILE A 33 14.07 -20.38 -40.44
C ILE A 33 13.24 -21.31 -41.33
N ASP A 34 12.64 -20.77 -42.39
CA ASP A 34 11.85 -21.54 -43.33
C ASP A 34 12.69 -22.56 -44.13
N ASP A 35 13.94 -22.23 -44.44
CA ASP A 35 14.85 -23.09 -45.18
C ASP A 35 15.54 -24.18 -44.32
N GLN A 36 15.48 -24.06 -42.96
CA GLN A 36 16.14 -24.98 -42.03
C GLN A 36 15.19 -26.10 -41.59
N THR A 37 15.20 -27.22 -42.29
CA THR A 37 14.42 -28.42 -41.95
C THR A 37 14.93 -29.12 -40.67
N ASP A 38 16.17 -28.89 -40.27
CA ASP A 38 16.76 -29.46 -39.04
C ASP A 38 16.21 -28.88 -37.73
N LEU A 39 15.49 -27.75 -37.81
CA LEU A 39 14.77 -27.15 -36.68
C LEU A 39 13.39 -27.75 -36.45
N ASN A 40 12.87 -28.56 -37.35
CA ASN A 40 11.58 -29.21 -37.21
C ASN A 40 11.74 -30.52 -36.45
N HIS A 41 11.43 -30.50 -35.16
CA HIS A 41 11.42 -31.66 -34.30
C HIS A 41 10.03 -32.32 -34.26
N ASP A 42 9.97 -33.62 -34.01
CA ASP A 42 8.67 -34.32 -33.90
C ASP A 42 7.85 -33.76 -32.75
N TYR A 43 8.49 -33.49 -31.58
CA TYR A 43 7.91 -32.87 -30.41
C TYR A 43 8.93 -32.02 -29.68
N VAL A 44 8.45 -30.91 -29.12
CA VAL A 44 9.19 -30.08 -28.17
C VAL A 44 8.51 -30.22 -26.81
N VAL A 45 9.25 -30.56 -25.77
CA VAL A 45 8.74 -30.80 -24.42
C VAL A 45 9.02 -29.62 -23.52
N GLY A 46 8.03 -29.22 -22.72
CA GLY A 46 8.17 -28.20 -21.71
C GLY A 46 6.91 -28.06 -20.86
N ASP A 47 6.96 -27.16 -19.91
CA ASP A 47 5.82 -26.80 -19.07
C ASP A 47 5.01 -25.69 -19.78
N VAL A 48 3.69 -25.82 -19.79
CA VAL A 48 2.77 -24.82 -20.35
C VAL A 48 2.62 -23.69 -19.35
N SER A 49 2.91 -22.45 -19.79
CA SER A 49 2.85 -21.24 -18.99
C SER A 49 2.09 -20.14 -19.74
N GLY A 50 1.43 -19.23 -19.05
CA GLY A 50 0.77 -18.07 -19.62
C GLY A 50 -0.35 -18.39 -20.61
N CYS A 51 -1.04 -19.51 -20.42
CA CYS A 51 -2.10 -19.99 -21.31
C CYS A 51 -3.29 -19.01 -21.31
N ARG A 52 -3.65 -18.51 -22.50
CA ARG A 52 -4.77 -17.56 -22.70
C ARG A 52 -5.49 -17.80 -24.01
N ASP A 53 -6.82 -17.73 -23.98
CA ASP A 53 -7.65 -17.74 -25.18
C ASP A 53 -7.81 -16.29 -25.71
N SER A 54 -7.44 -16.07 -26.96
CA SER A 54 -7.62 -14.79 -27.66
C SER A 54 -8.28 -15.04 -29.00
N ASN A 55 -9.51 -14.60 -29.17
CA ASN A 55 -10.32 -14.80 -30.40
C ASN A 55 -10.44 -16.27 -30.83
N GLY A 56 -10.46 -17.19 -29.85
CA GLY A 56 -10.53 -18.64 -30.09
C GLY A 56 -9.17 -19.29 -30.37
N HIS A 57 -8.08 -18.53 -30.44
CA HIS A 57 -6.71 -19.04 -30.50
C HIS A 57 -6.17 -19.19 -29.10
N ILE A 58 -5.49 -20.30 -28.80
CA ILE A 58 -4.80 -20.46 -27.52
C ILE A 58 -3.34 -20.04 -27.71
N HIS A 59 -2.93 -19.06 -26.93
CA HIS A 59 -1.55 -18.60 -26.83
C HIS A 59 -0.96 -19.07 -25.51
N PHE A 60 0.23 -19.64 -25.55
CA PHE A 60 0.95 -20.07 -24.35
C PHE A 60 2.46 -20.08 -24.62
N ASP A 61 3.24 -20.09 -23.56
CA ASP A 61 4.68 -20.28 -23.62
C ASP A 61 5.01 -21.70 -23.18
N LEU A 62 5.87 -22.39 -23.94
CA LEU A 62 6.43 -23.68 -23.57
C LEU A 62 7.79 -23.40 -22.91
N VAL A 63 7.95 -23.79 -21.65
CA VAL A 63 9.10 -23.46 -20.80
C VAL A 63 9.83 -24.73 -20.41
N PHE A 64 11.17 -24.73 -20.53
CA PHE A 64 12.02 -25.78 -20.00
C PHE A 64 13.33 -25.20 -19.44
N GLY A 65 13.55 -25.32 -18.14
CA GLY A 65 14.64 -24.63 -17.46
C GLY A 65 14.55 -23.12 -17.68
N ASP A 66 15.61 -22.52 -18.21
CA ASP A 66 15.66 -21.08 -18.52
C ASP A 66 15.20 -20.71 -19.93
N ALA A 67 14.88 -21.69 -20.75
CA ALA A 67 14.41 -21.48 -22.12
C ALA A 67 12.89 -21.39 -22.18
N SER A 68 12.39 -20.54 -23.10
CA SER A 68 10.96 -20.51 -23.42
C SER A 68 10.76 -20.21 -24.89
N ILE A 69 9.66 -20.72 -25.44
CA ILE A 69 9.22 -20.40 -26.80
C ILE A 69 7.72 -20.19 -26.81
N HIS A 70 7.29 -19.16 -27.54
CA HIS A 70 5.88 -18.87 -27.70
C HIS A 70 5.20 -19.89 -28.61
N CYS A 71 4.00 -20.34 -28.22
CA CYS A 71 3.21 -21.33 -28.94
C CYS A 71 1.82 -20.75 -29.26
N VAL A 72 1.33 -21.02 -30.45
CA VAL A 72 0.00 -20.60 -30.90
C VAL A 72 -0.77 -21.79 -31.42
N LEU A 73 -1.86 -22.16 -30.75
CA LEU A 73 -2.83 -23.14 -31.25
C LEU A 73 -4.00 -22.39 -31.85
N PHE A 74 -4.09 -22.43 -33.17
CA PHE A 74 -5.17 -21.77 -33.89
C PHE A 74 -6.53 -22.42 -33.65
N SER A 75 -7.60 -21.63 -33.63
CA SER A 75 -8.98 -22.05 -33.38
C SER A 75 -9.43 -23.20 -34.25
N PHE A 76 -9.05 -23.21 -35.54
CA PHE A 76 -9.41 -24.28 -36.48
C PHE A 76 -8.68 -25.59 -36.21
N ARG A 77 -7.58 -25.59 -35.41
CA ARG A 77 -6.82 -26.80 -35.04
C ARG A 77 -7.19 -27.35 -33.65
N ARG A 78 -7.92 -26.61 -32.81
CA ARG A 78 -8.27 -27.03 -31.45
C ARG A 78 -8.96 -28.40 -31.38
N ASN A 79 -9.85 -28.67 -32.30
CA ASN A 79 -10.57 -29.96 -32.36
C ASN A 79 -9.72 -31.13 -32.87
N TRP A 80 -8.46 -30.89 -33.25
CA TRP A 80 -7.60 -31.87 -33.90
C TRP A 80 -6.40 -32.25 -33.04
N VAL A 81 -6.13 -31.45 -31.97
CA VAL A 81 -5.10 -31.77 -31.00
C VAL A 81 -5.57 -32.87 -30.05
N THR A 82 -4.64 -33.65 -29.53
CA THR A 82 -4.94 -34.75 -28.62
C THR A 82 -5.50 -34.21 -27.29
N VAL A 83 -4.96 -33.09 -26.82
CA VAL A 83 -5.37 -32.39 -25.61
C VAL A 83 -5.23 -30.88 -25.82
N GLU A 84 -6.14 -30.06 -25.28
CA GLU A 84 -5.93 -28.61 -25.25
C GLU A 84 -4.87 -28.26 -24.19
N PRO A 85 -3.95 -27.31 -24.49
CA PRO A 85 -2.96 -26.89 -23.51
C PRO A 85 -3.64 -26.14 -22.35
N GLU A 86 -3.30 -26.53 -21.14
CA GLU A 86 -3.73 -25.88 -19.91
C GLU A 86 -2.50 -25.41 -19.13
N ALA A 87 -2.65 -24.37 -18.34
CA ALA A 87 -1.57 -23.88 -17.48
C ALA A 87 -1.11 -24.98 -16.50
N GLU A 88 0.17 -25.01 -16.17
CA GLU A 88 0.80 -25.92 -15.22
C GLU A 88 0.91 -27.39 -15.67
N MET A 89 0.48 -27.75 -16.89
CA MET A 89 0.74 -29.08 -17.44
C MET A 89 2.13 -29.16 -18.08
N GLN A 90 2.78 -30.31 -18.00
CA GLN A 90 3.89 -30.62 -18.87
C GLN A 90 3.34 -31.17 -20.20
N ALA A 91 3.77 -30.57 -21.29
CA ALA A 91 3.29 -30.92 -22.62
C ALA A 91 4.42 -31.24 -23.59
N ALA A 92 4.16 -32.23 -24.46
CA ALA A 92 4.93 -32.42 -25.67
C ALA A 92 4.14 -31.80 -26.84
N VAL A 93 4.70 -30.74 -27.42
CA VAL A 93 4.07 -29.94 -28.47
C VAL A 93 4.71 -30.25 -29.80
N ARG A 94 3.86 -30.58 -30.80
CA ARG A 94 4.25 -30.65 -32.18
C ARG A 94 3.75 -29.43 -32.93
N GLY A 95 4.56 -28.86 -33.78
CA GLY A 95 4.19 -27.72 -34.61
C GLY A 95 5.32 -27.28 -35.52
N ASP A 96 4.99 -26.33 -36.38
CA ASP A 96 5.94 -25.73 -37.31
C ASP A 96 6.52 -24.45 -36.64
N LEU A 97 7.84 -24.32 -36.67
CA LEU A 97 8.49 -23.07 -36.22
C LEU A 97 8.18 -21.98 -37.23
N SER A 98 7.76 -20.82 -36.74
CA SER A 98 7.40 -19.67 -37.56
C SER A 98 8.01 -18.41 -36.99
N TYR A 99 8.53 -17.55 -37.86
CA TYR A 99 9.03 -16.25 -37.49
C TYR A 99 8.06 -15.16 -37.98
N TYR A 100 7.63 -14.32 -37.05
CA TYR A 100 6.73 -13.21 -37.36
C TYR A 100 7.55 -11.94 -37.64
N GLU A 101 7.77 -11.65 -38.92
CA GLU A 101 8.64 -10.58 -39.40
C GLU A 101 8.26 -9.20 -38.82
N ALA A 102 6.97 -8.90 -38.69
CA ALA A 102 6.50 -7.61 -38.21
C ALA A 102 6.88 -7.29 -36.74
N GLN A 103 7.12 -8.33 -35.92
CA GLN A 103 7.52 -8.17 -34.51
C GLN A 103 8.88 -8.76 -34.18
N GLY A 104 9.54 -9.42 -35.15
CA GLY A 104 10.82 -10.08 -34.93
C GLY A 104 10.74 -11.23 -33.92
N SER A 105 9.62 -11.94 -33.84
CA SER A 105 9.35 -12.97 -32.85
C SER A 105 9.24 -14.37 -33.46
N CYS A 106 9.77 -15.37 -32.74
CA CYS A 106 9.71 -16.76 -33.14
C CYS A 106 8.64 -17.49 -32.32
N SER A 107 7.82 -18.35 -32.97
CA SER A 107 6.74 -19.08 -32.32
C SER A 107 6.58 -20.47 -32.93
N ILE A 108 6.03 -21.42 -32.16
CA ILE A 108 5.59 -22.69 -32.68
C ILE A 108 4.10 -22.60 -33.04
N LEU A 109 3.78 -22.84 -34.32
CA LEU A 109 2.40 -22.99 -34.80
C LEU A 109 1.93 -24.41 -34.51
N VAL A 110 1.24 -24.58 -33.40
CA VAL A 110 0.91 -25.88 -32.80
C VAL A 110 -0.01 -26.70 -33.72
N THR A 111 0.34 -27.96 -33.94
CA THR A 111 -0.44 -28.94 -34.68
C THR A 111 -0.95 -30.06 -33.80
N ASP A 112 -0.25 -30.41 -32.73
CA ASP A 112 -0.68 -31.39 -31.73
C ASP A 112 -0.08 -31.08 -30.35
N VAL A 113 -0.79 -31.48 -29.31
CA VAL A 113 -0.35 -31.35 -27.90
C VAL A 113 -0.64 -32.67 -27.21
N VAL A 114 0.37 -33.24 -26.57
CA VAL A 114 0.26 -34.46 -25.77
C VAL A 114 0.52 -34.11 -24.31
N ASP A 115 -0.40 -34.46 -23.45
CA ASP A 115 -0.25 -34.31 -22.00
C ASP A 115 0.81 -35.28 -21.48
N MET A 116 1.80 -34.72 -20.78
CA MET A 116 2.89 -35.48 -20.14
C MET A 116 2.70 -35.58 -18.61
N GLY A 117 1.61 -35.02 -18.08
CA GLY A 117 1.30 -34.96 -16.66
C GLY A 117 1.50 -33.59 -16.04
N GLU A 118 1.55 -33.56 -14.71
CA GLU A 118 1.84 -32.33 -13.99
C GLU A 118 3.29 -31.88 -14.28
N SER A 119 3.47 -30.56 -14.43
CA SER A 119 4.79 -30.00 -14.64
C SER A 119 5.69 -30.24 -13.41
N GLU A 120 6.98 -30.37 -13.64
CA GLU A 120 7.96 -30.48 -12.55
C GLU A 120 7.84 -29.27 -11.61
N TYR A 121 7.51 -28.11 -12.18
CA TYR A 121 7.32 -26.90 -11.41
C TYR A 121 6.07 -26.94 -10.52
N SER A 122 4.95 -27.48 -11.01
CA SER A 122 3.73 -27.65 -10.20
C SER A 122 3.98 -28.55 -8.99
N GLN A 123 4.78 -29.60 -9.17
CA GLN A 123 5.19 -30.45 -8.06
C GLN A 123 6.08 -29.70 -7.06
N ILE A 124 7.09 -28.97 -7.53
CA ILE A 124 7.95 -28.13 -6.67
C ILE A 124 7.13 -27.09 -5.92
N TYR A 125 6.18 -26.43 -6.59
CA TYR A 125 5.27 -25.48 -5.95
C TYR A 125 4.44 -26.13 -4.84
N ALA A 126 3.84 -27.28 -5.12
CA ALA A 126 3.05 -28.02 -4.14
C ALA A 126 3.90 -28.48 -2.94
N ASP A 127 5.10 -28.97 -3.17
CA ASP A 127 6.05 -29.37 -2.13
C ASP A 127 6.47 -28.16 -1.26
N ASN A 128 6.83 -27.05 -1.89
CA ASN A 128 7.18 -25.80 -1.18
C ASN A 128 6.01 -25.28 -0.35
N ARG A 129 4.81 -25.30 -0.91
CA ARG A 129 3.60 -24.89 -0.19
C ARG A 129 3.33 -25.77 1.01
N GLN A 130 3.49 -27.11 0.86
CA GLN A 130 3.36 -28.04 1.97
C GLN A 130 4.40 -27.80 3.07
N LEU A 131 5.66 -27.56 2.70
CA LEU A 131 6.74 -27.24 3.65
C LEU A 131 6.46 -25.96 4.44
N LEU A 132 5.86 -24.94 3.79
CA LEU A 132 5.46 -23.68 4.45
C LEU A 132 4.24 -23.91 5.36
N ALA A 133 3.28 -24.73 4.93
CA ALA A 133 2.12 -25.09 5.72
C ALA A 133 2.50 -25.87 6.98
N ASP A 134 3.37 -26.88 6.87
CA ASP A 134 3.88 -27.69 7.99
C ASP A 134 4.68 -26.84 8.98
N ALA A 135 5.35 -25.79 8.50
CA ALA A 135 6.03 -24.81 9.34
C ALA A 135 5.06 -23.77 9.96
N GLY A 136 3.76 -23.82 9.64
CA GLY A 136 2.75 -22.87 10.13
C GLY A 136 2.84 -21.47 9.51
N LEU A 137 3.64 -21.29 8.45
CA LEU A 137 3.90 -19.97 7.86
C LEU A 137 2.75 -19.44 6.98
N LEU A 138 1.78 -20.29 6.63
CA LEU A 138 0.57 -19.92 5.89
C LEU A 138 -0.61 -19.56 6.79
N SER A 139 -0.44 -19.66 8.12
CA SER A 139 -1.53 -19.34 9.07
C SER A 139 -1.81 -17.84 9.13
N ASP A 140 -3.09 -17.47 9.03
CA ASP A 140 -3.50 -16.07 9.19
C ASP A 140 -3.30 -15.54 10.62
N GLU A 141 -3.21 -16.43 11.62
CA GLU A 141 -3.00 -16.05 13.02
C GLU A 141 -1.63 -15.38 13.27
N ARG A 142 -0.63 -15.68 12.42
CA ARG A 142 0.70 -15.07 12.52
C ARG A 142 0.79 -13.70 11.84
N LYS A 143 -0.15 -13.39 10.94
CA LYS A 143 -0.08 -12.18 10.13
C LYS A 143 -0.22 -10.93 10.97
N GLN A 144 0.68 -10.00 10.77
CA GLN A 144 0.69 -8.71 11.43
C GLN A 144 -0.26 -7.73 10.73
N SER A 145 -0.95 -6.89 11.50
CA SER A 145 -1.72 -5.80 10.91
C SER A 145 -0.79 -4.70 10.40
N LEU A 146 -1.10 -4.17 9.22
CA LEU A 146 -0.41 -3.00 8.71
C LEU A 146 -0.70 -1.78 9.58
N PRO A 147 0.28 -0.89 9.79
CA PRO A 147 0.06 0.38 10.48
C PRO A 147 -0.90 1.28 9.71
N GLU A 148 -1.81 1.93 10.42
CA GLU A 148 -2.79 2.84 9.81
C GLU A 148 -2.15 4.04 9.09
N LEU A 149 -0.99 4.51 9.57
CA LEU A 149 -0.26 5.63 8.97
C LEU A 149 1.25 5.38 9.09
N PRO A 150 1.86 4.63 8.14
CA PRO A 150 3.31 4.42 8.13
C PRO A 150 4.03 5.74 7.83
N GLY A 151 5.11 5.98 8.52
CA GLY A 151 5.98 7.13 8.28
C GLY A 151 7.07 6.83 7.24
N THR A 152 7.59 5.61 7.22
CA THR A 152 8.60 5.16 6.25
C THR A 152 8.24 3.79 5.70
N ILE A 153 8.19 3.68 4.38
CA ILE A 153 7.98 2.42 3.65
C ILE A 153 9.30 1.94 3.08
N GLY A 154 9.68 0.71 3.38
CA GLY A 154 10.77 0.02 2.70
C GLY A 154 10.26 -0.66 1.43
N LEU A 155 10.80 -0.35 0.26
CA LEU A 155 10.39 -0.92 -1.03
C LEU A 155 11.50 -1.80 -1.61
N VAL A 156 11.26 -3.11 -1.68
CA VAL A 156 12.13 -4.09 -2.35
C VAL A 156 11.64 -4.31 -3.77
N THR A 157 12.43 -3.88 -4.75
CA THR A 157 12.13 -4.01 -6.18
C THR A 157 13.38 -3.76 -7.02
N SER A 158 13.30 -4.04 -8.32
CA SER A 158 14.36 -3.60 -9.24
C SER A 158 14.37 -2.08 -9.38
N ALA A 159 15.53 -1.45 -9.19
CA ALA A 159 15.69 0.01 -9.20
C ALA A 159 15.27 0.66 -10.53
N ASP A 160 15.43 -0.05 -11.65
CA ASP A 160 15.15 0.44 -13.00
C ASP A 160 13.81 -0.07 -13.55
N SER A 161 12.94 -0.65 -12.71
CA SER A 161 11.65 -1.23 -13.13
C SER A 161 10.52 -0.21 -13.13
N ASP A 162 9.56 -0.40 -14.05
CA ASP A 162 8.30 0.32 -14.05
C ASP A 162 7.51 0.07 -12.74
N ALA A 163 7.59 -1.14 -12.19
CA ALA A 163 6.96 -1.49 -10.92
C ALA A 163 7.38 -0.56 -9.76
N ARG A 164 8.66 -0.15 -9.73
CA ARG A 164 9.15 0.84 -8.77
C ARG A 164 8.46 2.19 -8.97
N VAL A 165 8.41 2.64 -10.21
CA VAL A 165 7.80 3.94 -10.56
C VAL A 165 6.32 3.93 -10.21
N ASP A 166 5.63 2.85 -10.55
CA ASP A 166 4.20 2.66 -10.27
C ASP A 166 3.92 2.64 -8.77
N ALA A 167 4.67 1.85 -8.00
CA ALA A 167 4.50 1.76 -6.55
C ALA A 167 4.75 3.11 -5.86
N VAL A 168 5.88 3.77 -6.17
CA VAL A 168 6.22 5.08 -5.60
C VAL A 168 5.16 6.13 -5.97
N THR A 169 4.73 6.15 -7.23
CA THR A 169 3.70 7.08 -7.71
C THR A 169 2.35 6.83 -7.01
N ALA A 170 1.94 5.56 -6.90
CA ALA A 170 0.71 5.18 -6.23
C ALA A 170 0.70 5.59 -4.74
N ILE A 171 1.80 5.33 -4.03
CA ILE A 171 1.96 5.70 -2.62
C ILE A 171 1.93 7.23 -2.45
N HIS A 172 2.76 7.96 -3.18
CA HIS A 172 2.86 9.41 -3.05
C HIS A 172 1.61 10.16 -3.56
N SER A 173 0.85 9.58 -4.51
CA SER A 173 -0.42 10.16 -4.94
C SER A 173 -1.46 10.18 -3.82
N ARG A 174 -1.42 9.20 -2.91
CA ARG A 174 -2.34 9.11 -1.75
C ARG A 174 -1.79 9.85 -0.52
N TYR A 175 -0.50 9.68 -0.24
CA TYR A 175 0.16 10.30 0.90
C TYR A 175 1.58 10.79 0.54
N PRO A 176 1.73 12.04 0.06
CA PRO A 176 3.01 12.59 -0.40
C PRO A 176 4.11 12.71 0.68
N ASP A 177 3.71 12.79 1.95
CA ASP A 177 4.63 13.05 3.06
C ASP A 177 5.27 11.77 3.63
N VAL A 178 4.99 10.57 3.06
CA VAL A 178 5.61 9.33 3.49
C VAL A 178 7.01 9.20 2.89
N ASP A 179 7.98 8.78 3.70
CA ASP A 179 9.32 8.46 3.20
C ASP A 179 9.35 7.07 2.58
N ILE A 180 10.04 6.92 1.43
CA ILE A 180 10.20 5.62 0.77
C ILE A 180 11.70 5.29 0.69
N LYS A 181 12.12 4.20 1.34
CA LYS A 181 13.46 3.64 1.24
C LYS A 181 13.45 2.50 0.22
N ILE A 182 14.14 2.71 -0.89
CA ILE A 182 14.23 1.71 -1.96
C ILE A 182 15.47 0.86 -1.73
N GLN A 183 15.25 -0.45 -1.57
CA GLN A 183 16.28 -1.45 -1.60
C GLN A 183 16.23 -2.17 -2.94
N HIS A 184 17.28 -1.99 -3.75
CA HIS A 184 17.38 -2.69 -5.02
C HIS A 184 17.51 -4.19 -4.82
N ALA A 185 16.71 -4.95 -5.56
CA ALA A 185 16.88 -6.38 -5.72
C ALA A 185 16.43 -6.78 -7.14
N SER A 186 17.23 -7.61 -7.79
CA SER A 186 16.80 -8.28 -9.02
C SER A 186 15.59 -9.13 -8.73
N VAL A 187 14.58 -9.03 -9.58
CA VAL A 187 13.32 -9.78 -9.44
C VAL A 187 13.25 -11.00 -10.37
N GLN A 188 14.34 -11.28 -11.09
CA GLN A 188 14.51 -12.40 -12.01
C GLN A 188 16.00 -12.69 -12.23
N GLY A 189 16.33 -13.89 -12.68
CA GLY A 189 17.71 -14.32 -12.92
C GLY A 189 18.34 -15.04 -11.73
N PRO A 190 19.59 -15.48 -11.86
CA PRO A 190 20.23 -16.37 -10.90
C PRO A 190 20.46 -15.76 -9.52
N ASP A 191 20.67 -14.43 -9.43
CA ASP A 191 20.97 -13.74 -8.18
C ASP A 191 19.69 -13.25 -7.46
N ALA A 192 18.51 -13.33 -8.11
CA ALA A 192 17.25 -12.76 -7.63
C ALA A 192 16.88 -13.28 -6.22
N LEU A 193 16.96 -14.57 -5.96
CA LEU A 193 16.64 -15.17 -4.66
C LEU A 193 17.46 -14.52 -3.54
N GLN A 194 18.78 -14.47 -3.73
CA GLN A 194 19.70 -13.96 -2.71
C GLN A 194 19.52 -12.46 -2.48
N GLU A 195 19.35 -11.69 -3.55
CA GLU A 195 19.17 -10.24 -3.46
C GLU A 195 17.84 -9.86 -2.81
N LEU A 196 16.74 -10.55 -3.16
CA LEU A 196 15.44 -10.37 -2.52
C LEU A 196 15.50 -10.66 -1.02
N MET A 197 16.07 -11.81 -0.64
CA MET A 197 16.23 -12.17 0.77
C MET A 197 17.05 -11.14 1.54
N SER A 198 18.19 -10.72 0.97
CA SER A 198 19.06 -9.69 1.58
C SER A 198 18.34 -8.35 1.67
N GLY A 199 17.57 -7.98 0.65
CA GLY A 199 16.83 -6.74 0.60
C GLY A 199 15.76 -6.67 1.69
N VAL A 200 14.95 -7.72 1.87
CA VAL A 200 13.95 -7.82 2.96
C VAL A 200 14.65 -7.74 4.32
N ALA A 201 15.70 -8.53 4.53
CA ALA A 201 16.42 -8.54 5.80
C ALA A 201 17.04 -7.18 6.14
N THR A 202 17.63 -6.48 5.15
CA THR A 202 18.20 -5.15 5.35
C THR A 202 17.18 -4.11 5.79
N LEU A 203 15.96 -4.16 5.24
CA LEU A 203 14.90 -3.24 5.62
C LEU A 203 14.26 -3.62 6.96
N ASP A 204 14.22 -4.90 7.30
CA ASP A 204 13.71 -5.38 8.59
C ASP A 204 14.64 -4.97 9.75
N GLU A 205 15.96 -4.93 9.53
CA GLU A 205 16.93 -4.43 10.49
C GLU A 205 16.88 -2.90 10.70
N ASP A 206 16.25 -2.16 9.78
CA ASP A 206 16.12 -0.70 9.86
C ASP A 206 14.92 -0.31 10.72
N ALA A 207 15.14 0.01 11.97
CA ALA A 207 14.11 0.39 12.94
C ALA A 207 13.26 1.61 12.54
N THR A 208 13.61 2.33 11.47
CA THR A 208 12.81 3.46 10.96
C THR A 208 11.79 3.03 9.92
N VAL A 209 11.84 1.77 9.46
CA VAL A 209 10.91 1.21 8.47
C VAL A 209 9.66 0.69 9.18
N ASP A 210 8.51 1.22 8.80
CA ASP A 210 7.21 0.85 9.39
C ASP A 210 6.53 -0.31 8.64
N VAL A 211 6.81 -0.46 7.33
CA VAL A 211 6.26 -1.54 6.46
C VAL A 211 7.26 -1.88 5.38
N ILE A 212 7.44 -3.17 5.11
CA ILE A 212 8.23 -3.65 3.98
C ILE A 212 7.28 -4.01 2.82
N VAL A 213 7.50 -3.39 1.67
CA VAL A 213 6.78 -3.67 0.43
C VAL A 213 7.70 -4.43 -0.51
N VAL A 214 7.27 -5.61 -0.96
CA VAL A 214 7.94 -6.33 -2.05
C VAL A 214 7.05 -6.29 -3.27
N THR A 215 7.54 -5.73 -4.35
CA THR A 215 6.73 -5.63 -5.57
C THR A 215 7.53 -5.88 -6.83
N ARG A 216 6.81 -6.43 -7.79
CA ARG A 216 7.28 -6.70 -9.13
C ARG A 216 6.13 -6.50 -10.11
N GLY A 217 6.43 -5.90 -11.28
CA GLY A 217 5.47 -5.80 -12.37
C GLY A 217 5.13 -7.15 -12.99
N GLY A 218 4.11 -7.17 -13.84
CA GLY A 218 3.75 -8.35 -14.62
C GLY A 218 4.91 -8.86 -15.50
N GLY A 219 4.77 -10.08 -15.96
CA GLY A 219 5.75 -10.76 -16.81
C GLY A 219 5.35 -12.22 -16.99
N ALA A 220 6.15 -13.00 -17.71
CA ALA A 220 5.89 -14.43 -17.87
C ALA A 220 5.95 -15.15 -16.51
N ASP A 221 5.07 -16.16 -16.30
CA ASP A 221 4.98 -16.97 -15.07
C ASP A 221 6.33 -17.49 -14.60
N LYS A 222 7.18 -17.88 -15.54
CA LYS A 222 8.56 -18.28 -15.29
C LYS A 222 9.32 -17.30 -14.40
N THR A 223 9.11 -16.01 -14.59
CA THR A 223 9.84 -14.97 -13.87
C THR A 223 9.24 -14.69 -12.48
N LEU A 224 8.10 -15.29 -12.15
CA LEU A 224 7.47 -15.25 -10.83
C LEU A 224 7.91 -16.43 -9.93
N ARG A 225 8.52 -17.45 -10.50
CA ARG A 225 8.88 -18.70 -9.77
C ARG A 225 9.77 -18.46 -8.56
N VAL A 226 10.64 -17.44 -8.59
CA VAL A 226 11.50 -17.08 -7.46
C VAL A 226 10.69 -16.75 -6.19
N PHE A 227 9.48 -16.21 -6.33
CA PHE A 227 8.60 -15.87 -5.22
C PHE A 227 7.86 -17.09 -4.63
N ASN A 228 8.03 -18.26 -5.27
CA ASN A 228 7.53 -19.54 -4.80
C ASN A 228 8.63 -20.38 -4.13
N GLU A 229 9.84 -19.83 -4.00
CA GLU A 229 10.94 -20.47 -3.32
C GLU A 229 10.79 -20.38 -1.79
N THR A 230 10.92 -21.54 -1.11
CA THR A 230 10.81 -21.61 0.36
C THR A 230 11.71 -20.62 1.11
N PRO A 231 12.97 -20.35 0.71
CA PRO A 231 13.84 -19.43 1.44
C PRO A 231 13.30 -18.00 1.50
N ILE A 232 12.85 -17.43 0.38
CA ILE A 232 12.30 -16.06 0.38
C ILE A 232 10.98 -15.98 1.16
N CYS A 233 10.10 -16.98 1.01
CA CYS A 233 8.87 -17.06 1.78
C CYS A 233 9.13 -17.08 3.29
N ARG A 234 10.16 -17.81 3.72
CA ARG A 234 10.58 -17.84 5.13
C ARG A 234 11.14 -16.52 5.62
N VAL A 235 11.89 -15.80 4.80
CA VAL A 235 12.41 -14.48 5.15
C VAL A 235 11.25 -13.52 5.34
N ILE A 236 10.32 -13.43 4.35
CA ILE A 236 9.13 -12.58 4.42
C ILE A 236 8.27 -12.91 5.64
N ALA A 237 8.07 -14.21 5.91
CA ALA A 237 7.23 -14.66 7.01
C ALA A 237 7.82 -14.38 8.41
N ASN A 238 9.12 -14.21 8.56
CA ASN A 238 9.77 -14.05 9.84
C ASN A 238 10.31 -12.64 10.09
N THR A 239 9.90 -11.63 9.33
CA THR A 239 10.21 -10.23 9.61
C THR A 239 9.48 -9.76 10.87
N ASP A 240 10.16 -8.96 11.67
CA ASP A 240 9.54 -8.22 12.78
C ASP A 240 8.70 -7.04 12.25
N THR A 241 9.06 -6.50 11.08
CA THR A 241 8.37 -5.43 10.38
C THR A 241 7.25 -6.01 9.49
N PRO A 242 5.99 -5.52 9.57
CA PRO A 242 4.91 -5.96 8.72
C PRO A 242 5.24 -5.91 7.23
N THR A 243 4.88 -6.97 6.52
CA THR A 243 5.16 -7.12 5.09
C THR A 243 3.91 -6.99 4.22
N SER A 244 4.05 -6.36 3.07
CA SER A 244 3.01 -6.34 2.04
C SER A 244 3.61 -6.69 0.69
N VAL A 245 3.00 -7.64 0.00
CA VAL A 245 3.51 -8.21 -1.25
C VAL A 245 2.55 -7.94 -2.39
N GLY A 246 3.10 -7.57 -3.55
CA GLY A 246 2.31 -7.38 -4.77
C GLY A 246 3.13 -7.77 -6.00
N ILE A 247 2.87 -8.96 -6.52
CA ILE A 247 3.65 -9.62 -7.57
C ILE A 247 2.74 -9.95 -8.75
N GLY A 248 3.15 -9.52 -9.95
CA GLY A 248 2.42 -9.82 -11.17
C GLY A 248 1.10 -9.06 -11.32
N HIS A 249 0.06 -9.75 -11.73
CA HIS A 249 -1.30 -9.25 -11.94
C HIS A 249 -2.28 -9.91 -10.97
N GLU A 250 -3.56 -9.58 -11.09
CA GLU A 250 -4.63 -10.06 -10.19
C GLU A 250 -4.70 -11.59 -10.12
N ASP A 251 -4.51 -12.27 -11.26
CA ASP A 251 -4.56 -13.73 -11.37
C ASP A 251 -3.27 -14.43 -10.91
N ASP A 252 -2.17 -13.70 -10.84
CA ASP A 252 -0.89 -14.24 -10.37
C ASP A 252 -0.90 -14.34 -8.84
N ARG A 253 -0.73 -15.54 -8.32
CA ARG A 253 -0.62 -15.76 -6.87
C ARG A 253 0.61 -16.59 -6.55
N THR A 254 1.49 -16.02 -5.76
CA THR A 254 2.73 -16.66 -5.33
C THR A 254 2.69 -17.10 -3.87
N LEU A 255 3.60 -17.99 -3.48
CA LEU A 255 3.76 -18.38 -2.07
C LEU A 255 4.22 -17.20 -1.20
N ALA A 256 4.97 -16.24 -1.78
CA ALA A 256 5.31 -14.99 -1.12
C ALA A 256 4.08 -14.16 -0.77
N ASP A 257 3.05 -14.13 -1.64
CA ASP A 257 1.75 -13.48 -1.34
C ASP A 257 1.00 -14.20 -0.20
N GLU A 258 1.11 -15.55 -0.13
CA GLU A 258 0.43 -16.32 0.91
C GLU A 258 1.06 -16.13 2.30
N VAL A 259 2.38 -16.02 2.37
CA VAL A 259 3.11 -15.87 3.64
C VAL A 259 3.18 -14.42 4.12
N ALA A 260 3.01 -13.44 3.28
CA ALA A 260 3.02 -12.02 3.66
C ALA A 260 1.85 -11.66 4.57
N ASP A 261 2.02 -10.60 5.35
CA ASP A 261 0.97 -10.10 6.22
C ASP A 261 -0.17 -9.48 5.42
N HIS A 262 0.15 -8.84 4.30
CA HIS A 262 -0.82 -8.24 3.40
C HIS A 262 -0.43 -8.49 1.94
N ARG A 263 -1.44 -8.59 1.06
CA ARG A 263 -1.29 -8.69 -0.39
C ARG A 263 -1.98 -7.52 -1.08
N PHE A 264 -1.36 -6.95 -2.10
CA PHE A 264 -2.00 -6.06 -3.07
C PHE A 264 -1.85 -6.63 -4.50
N MET A 265 -2.76 -6.28 -5.39
CA MET A 265 -2.88 -6.98 -6.69
C MET A 265 -1.75 -6.64 -7.67
N THR A 266 -1.36 -5.37 -7.75
CA THR A 266 -0.37 -4.88 -8.71
C THR A 266 0.47 -3.77 -8.09
N PRO A 267 1.64 -3.42 -8.64
CA PRO A 267 2.46 -2.31 -8.12
C PRO A 267 1.70 -0.99 -7.95
N THR A 268 0.72 -0.73 -8.81
CA THR A 268 -0.15 0.45 -8.72
C THR A 268 -1.10 0.44 -7.52
N HIS A 269 -1.41 -0.73 -6.96
CA HIS A 269 -2.19 -0.88 -5.73
C HIS A 269 -1.36 -0.71 -4.45
N ALA A 270 -0.04 -0.60 -4.56
CA ALA A 270 0.82 -0.32 -3.39
C ALA A 270 0.41 0.95 -2.63
N GLY A 271 -0.30 1.87 -3.29
CA GLY A 271 -0.87 3.04 -2.64
C GLY A 271 -1.89 2.71 -1.54
N GLU A 272 -2.52 1.51 -1.54
CA GLU A 272 -3.53 1.12 -0.56
C GLU A 272 -2.96 0.92 0.85
N ILE A 273 -1.64 0.75 0.98
CA ILE A 273 -0.95 0.66 2.27
C ILE A 273 -0.86 1.99 3.01
N VAL A 274 -1.17 3.10 2.35
CA VAL A 274 -1.26 4.44 2.94
C VAL A 274 -2.68 4.97 2.84
N PRO A 275 -3.17 5.71 3.85
CA PRO A 275 -4.46 6.36 3.76
C PRO A 275 -4.43 7.53 2.75
N GLU A 276 -5.60 7.96 2.32
CA GLU A 276 -5.71 9.21 1.57
C GLU A 276 -5.51 10.41 2.49
N ARG A 277 -4.48 11.23 2.23
CA ARG A 277 -4.25 12.48 2.95
C ARG A 277 -5.49 13.37 2.98
N ALA A 278 -6.16 13.53 1.84
CA ALA A 278 -7.38 14.30 1.76
C ALA A 278 -8.53 13.76 2.64
N GLY A 279 -8.55 12.44 2.87
CA GLY A 279 -9.46 11.78 3.81
C GLY A 279 -9.17 12.18 5.25
N LEU A 280 -7.91 12.05 5.65
CA LEU A 280 -7.44 12.42 6.99
C LEU A 280 -7.65 13.92 7.29
N GLU A 281 -7.36 14.79 6.33
CA GLU A 281 -7.58 16.24 6.46
C GLU A 281 -9.07 16.57 6.67
N ARG A 282 -9.97 15.87 5.96
CA ARG A 282 -11.43 16.01 6.15
C ARG A 282 -11.87 15.55 7.53
N GLU A 283 -11.34 14.41 7.98
CA GLU A 283 -11.66 13.87 9.32
C GLU A 283 -11.19 14.79 10.44
N ILE A 284 -9.95 15.27 10.37
CA ILE A 284 -9.39 16.25 11.32
C ILE A 284 -10.26 17.52 11.35
N LYS A 285 -10.65 18.04 10.17
CA LYS A 285 -11.51 19.21 10.09
C LYS A 285 -12.90 18.95 10.69
N GLN A 286 -13.47 17.80 10.47
CA GLN A 286 -14.76 17.40 11.04
C GLN A 286 -14.69 17.24 12.56
N LEU A 287 -13.64 16.59 13.08
CA LEU A 287 -13.40 16.48 14.51
C LEU A 287 -13.20 17.84 15.17
N SER A 288 -12.41 18.71 14.55
CA SER A 288 -12.20 20.09 15.02
C SER A 288 -13.51 20.89 15.05
N THR A 289 -14.35 20.75 14.02
CA THR A 289 -15.67 21.42 13.97
C THR A 289 -16.60 20.88 15.06
N THR A 290 -16.64 19.56 15.24
CA THR A 290 -17.45 18.91 16.27
C THR A 290 -17.00 19.33 17.67
N LEU A 291 -15.71 19.37 17.93
CA LEU A 291 -15.13 19.83 19.18
C LEU A 291 -15.50 21.29 19.47
N ASN A 292 -15.33 22.16 18.47
CA ASN A 292 -15.70 23.58 18.62
C ASN A 292 -17.21 23.76 18.90
N THR A 293 -18.04 23.00 18.19
CA THR A 293 -19.52 23.06 18.40
C THR A 293 -19.90 22.57 19.79
N ALA A 294 -19.33 21.46 20.23
CA ALA A 294 -19.55 20.91 21.57
C ALA A 294 -19.09 21.89 22.66
N TYR A 295 -17.90 22.46 22.48
CA TYR A 295 -17.36 23.50 23.37
C TYR A 295 -18.27 24.71 23.47
N GLN A 296 -18.64 25.32 22.33
CA GLN A 296 -19.52 26.48 22.29
C GLN A 296 -20.90 26.18 22.90
N THR A 297 -21.46 25.01 22.58
CA THR A 297 -22.76 24.60 23.16
C THR A 297 -22.69 24.45 24.68
N THR A 298 -21.63 23.84 25.19
CA THR A 298 -21.43 23.65 26.62
C THR A 298 -21.28 24.99 27.34
N VAL A 299 -20.40 25.85 26.82
CA VAL A 299 -20.18 27.20 27.37
C VAL A 299 -21.45 28.06 27.30
N MET A 300 -22.14 28.05 26.16
CA MET A 300 -23.38 28.81 26.01
C MET A 300 -24.50 28.32 26.96
N ASN A 301 -24.66 27.01 27.11
CA ASN A 301 -25.62 26.40 28.04
C ASN A 301 -25.30 26.79 29.50
N GLN A 302 -24.02 26.75 29.89
CA GLN A 302 -23.60 27.21 31.20
C GLN A 302 -23.87 28.68 31.44
N LEU A 303 -23.51 29.54 30.47
CA LEU A 303 -23.78 30.97 30.53
C LEU A 303 -25.29 31.27 30.64
N MET A 304 -26.14 30.59 29.85
CA MET A 304 -27.59 30.72 29.95
C MET A 304 -28.13 30.27 31.30
N ALA A 305 -27.63 29.17 31.83
CA ALA A 305 -28.01 28.65 33.16
C ALA A 305 -27.65 29.67 34.27
N TYR A 306 -26.43 30.20 34.21
CA TYR A 306 -26.01 31.25 35.14
C TYR A 306 -26.82 32.53 35.00
N GLY A 307 -27.11 32.99 33.73
CA GLY A 307 -27.96 34.14 33.46
C GLY A 307 -29.36 33.96 34.05
N THR A 308 -29.99 32.79 33.82
CA THR A 308 -31.32 32.46 34.37
C THR A 308 -31.32 32.39 35.89
N SER A 309 -30.30 31.83 36.50
CA SER A 309 -30.15 31.74 37.94
C SER A 309 -29.94 33.15 38.55
N LEU A 310 -29.18 34.01 37.92
CA LEU A 310 -28.93 35.38 38.33
C LEU A 310 -30.21 36.20 38.26
N ASP A 311 -30.95 36.11 37.13
CA ASP A 311 -32.22 36.83 36.94
C ASP A 311 -33.27 36.36 37.98
N SER A 312 -33.37 35.09 38.22
CA SER A 312 -34.27 34.52 39.23
C SER A 312 -33.91 34.99 40.64
N ALA A 313 -32.63 34.95 41.00
CA ALA A 313 -32.15 35.42 42.29
C ALA A 313 -32.36 36.95 42.45
N TYR A 314 -32.07 37.70 41.40
CA TYR A 314 -32.31 39.14 41.36
C TYR A 314 -33.79 39.49 41.54
N GLN A 315 -34.66 38.87 40.72
CA GLN A 315 -36.13 39.12 40.77
C GLN A 315 -36.72 38.71 42.11
N SER A 316 -36.33 37.52 42.63
CA SER A 316 -36.84 37.08 43.94
C SER A 316 -36.40 38.00 45.07
N THR A 317 -35.11 38.40 45.05
CA THR A 317 -34.55 39.29 46.09
C THR A 317 -35.12 40.68 46.01
N VAL A 318 -35.19 41.22 44.79
CA VAL A 318 -35.76 42.60 44.58
C VAL A 318 -37.26 42.63 44.89
N THR A 319 -38.04 41.63 44.45
CA THR A 319 -39.47 41.58 44.69
C THR A 319 -39.77 41.34 46.17
N ALA A 320 -39.08 40.44 46.79
CA ALA A 320 -39.23 40.19 48.24
C ALA A 320 -38.85 41.46 49.07
N ARG A 321 -37.81 42.15 48.64
CA ARG A 321 -37.36 43.34 49.35
C ARG A 321 -38.25 44.53 49.13
N LEU A 322 -38.79 44.69 47.90
CA LEU A 322 -39.81 45.74 47.64
C LEU A 322 -41.10 45.53 48.43
N GLN A 323 -41.53 44.24 48.59
CA GLN A 323 -42.66 43.93 49.45
C GLN A 323 -42.38 44.20 50.92
N GLU A 324 -41.20 43.87 51.39
CA GLU A 324 -40.75 44.12 52.75
C GLU A 324 -40.59 45.62 53.08
N LEU A 325 -40.05 46.39 52.08
CA LEU A 325 -39.97 47.82 52.18
C LEU A 325 -41.34 48.51 52.12
N ALA A 326 -42.26 47.99 51.27
CA ALA A 326 -43.62 48.51 51.20
C ALA A 326 -44.38 48.27 52.54
N ALA A 327 -44.20 47.08 53.10
CA ALA A 327 -44.78 46.74 54.42
C ALA A 327 -44.18 47.53 55.58
N SER A 328 -42.86 47.80 55.51
CA SER A 328 -42.17 48.56 56.53
C SER A 328 -42.37 50.07 56.41
N LEU A 329 -42.61 50.59 55.21
CA LEU A 329 -43.00 51.97 54.98
C LEU A 329 -44.39 52.31 55.62
N ASP A 330 -45.28 51.36 55.64
CA ASP A 330 -46.61 51.55 56.26
C ASP A 330 -46.54 51.55 57.81
N HIS A 331 -45.44 51.01 58.38
CA HIS A 331 -45.36 50.86 59.86
C HIS A 331 -44.11 51.52 60.50
N ALA A 332 -43.26 52.17 59.76
CA ALA A 332 -41.98 52.58 60.31
C ALA A 332 -41.88 54.03 60.71
N SER A 333 -41.46 54.24 61.96
CA SER A 333 -40.72 55.45 62.39
C SER A 333 -39.30 55.42 61.75
N GLU A 334 -38.76 56.68 61.50
CA GLU A 334 -37.47 56.90 60.81
C GLU A 334 -36.30 55.98 61.26
N ARG A 335 -36.29 55.49 62.47
CA ARG A 335 -35.24 54.59 63.01
C ARG A 335 -35.31 53.14 62.47
N HIS A 336 -36.46 52.73 62.00
CA HIS A 336 -36.60 51.37 61.41
C HIS A 336 -36.10 51.36 59.99
N ILE A 337 -36.28 52.47 59.27
CA ILE A 337 -35.77 52.63 57.89
C ILE A 337 -34.25 52.65 57.85
N GLU A 338 -33.56 53.34 58.74
CA GLU A 338 -32.09 53.32 58.83
C GLU A 338 -31.50 51.97 59.15
N ALA A 339 -32.12 51.22 60.11
CA ALA A 339 -31.64 49.87 60.43
C ALA A 339 -31.86 48.83 59.32
N GLU A 340 -32.94 48.98 58.52
CA GLU A 340 -33.22 48.16 57.36
C GLU A 340 -32.30 48.52 56.17
N LEU A 341 -31.96 49.80 55.97
CA LEU A 341 -30.99 50.26 55.01
C LEU A 341 -29.60 49.68 55.27
N GLN A 342 -29.14 49.70 56.52
CA GLN A 342 -27.86 49.09 56.92
C GLN A 342 -27.84 47.58 56.70
N SER A 343 -29.00 46.88 56.96
CA SER A 343 -29.14 45.43 56.67
C SER A 343 -29.04 45.14 55.17
N LEU A 344 -29.58 46.02 54.34
CA LEU A 344 -29.50 45.93 52.89
C LEU A 344 -28.11 46.11 52.32
N GLU A 345 -27.35 47.12 52.79
CA GLU A 345 -25.96 47.35 52.38
C GLU A 345 -25.07 46.19 52.70
N SER A 346 -25.17 45.59 53.91
CA SER A 346 -24.38 44.40 54.29
C SER A 346 -24.68 43.16 53.41
N ARG A 347 -25.97 42.98 53.00
CA ARG A 347 -26.36 41.88 52.12
C ARG A 347 -25.91 42.08 50.66
N LEU A 348 -25.91 43.33 50.21
CA LEU A 348 -25.36 43.69 48.90
C LEU A 348 -23.87 43.41 48.82
N GLU A 349 -23.13 43.76 49.86
CA GLU A 349 -21.70 43.52 50.01
C GLU A 349 -21.41 42.01 49.97
N THR A 350 -22.25 41.22 50.68
CA THR A 350 -22.13 39.75 50.68
C THR A 350 -22.47 39.14 49.31
N ALA A 351 -23.51 39.63 48.65
CA ALA A 351 -23.87 39.20 47.30
C ALA A 351 -22.82 39.59 46.24
N TYR A 352 -22.19 40.76 46.41
CA TYR A 352 -21.08 41.19 45.57
C TYR A 352 -19.83 40.31 45.74
N GLN A 353 -19.51 39.93 46.97
CA GLN A 353 -18.42 38.97 47.24
C GLN A 353 -18.72 37.57 46.66
N THR A 354 -19.98 37.11 46.72
CA THR A 354 -20.39 35.85 46.12
C THR A 354 -20.27 35.89 44.62
N LEU A 355 -20.65 36.99 43.99
CA LEU A 355 -20.54 37.22 42.54
C LEU A 355 -19.06 37.27 42.07
N GLN A 356 -18.17 37.84 42.91
CA GLN A 356 -16.75 37.78 42.64
C GLN A 356 -16.17 36.33 42.74
N GLN A 357 -16.61 35.53 43.70
CA GLN A 357 -16.22 34.15 43.82
C GLN A 357 -16.76 33.29 42.65
N GLU A 358 -17.97 33.59 42.17
CA GLU A 358 -18.52 32.89 40.99
C GLU A 358 -17.75 33.28 39.71
N LYS A 359 -17.31 34.54 39.55
CA LYS A 359 -16.43 34.95 38.46
C LYS A 359 -15.04 34.28 38.51
N GLU A 360 -14.45 34.21 39.69
CA GLU A 360 -13.18 33.49 39.84
C GLU A 360 -13.32 32.00 39.50
N HIS A 361 -14.47 31.40 39.83
CA HIS A 361 -14.74 30.00 39.50
C HIS A 361 -15.00 29.80 37.99
N GLU A 362 -15.56 30.80 37.31
CA GLU A 362 -15.77 30.79 35.82
C GLU A 362 -14.41 30.89 35.11
N GLU A 363 -13.49 31.72 35.60
CA GLU A 363 -12.09 31.80 35.09
C GLU A 363 -11.32 30.50 35.30
N GLU A 364 -11.46 29.82 36.47
CA GLU A 364 -10.85 28.49 36.73
C GLU A 364 -11.43 27.39 35.80
N LEU A 365 -12.74 27.49 35.47
CA LEU A 365 -13.39 26.54 34.56
C LEU A 365 -12.93 26.76 33.10
N GLU A 366 -12.75 28.02 32.67
CA GLU A 366 -12.20 28.35 31.35
C GLU A 366 -10.76 27.81 31.20
N GLU A 367 -9.93 27.97 32.25
CA GLU A 367 -8.56 27.48 32.26
C GLU A 367 -8.49 25.94 32.19
N THR A 368 -9.38 25.25 32.93
CA THR A 368 -9.49 23.77 32.89
C THR A 368 -9.98 23.23 31.53
N VAL A 369 -10.90 23.95 30.88
CA VAL A 369 -11.39 23.59 29.54
C VAL A 369 -10.30 23.81 28.49
N GLU A 370 -9.47 24.85 28.65
CA GLU A 370 -8.33 25.11 27.76
C GLU A 370 -7.23 24.03 27.92
N GLU A 371 -6.96 23.59 29.17
CA GLU A 371 -6.05 22.46 29.44
C GLU A 371 -6.55 21.15 28.80
N VAL A 372 -7.82 20.82 28.99
CA VAL A 372 -8.41 19.58 28.39
C VAL A 372 -8.40 19.65 26.86
N ARG A 373 -8.57 20.84 26.29
CA ARG A 373 -8.46 21.05 24.85
C ARG A 373 -7.04 20.85 24.33
N ASP A 374 -6.05 21.37 25.05
CA ASP A 374 -4.63 21.18 24.71
C ASP A 374 -4.18 19.72 24.87
N GLU A 375 -4.68 19.04 25.91
CA GLU A 375 -4.43 17.59 26.10
C GLU A 375 -5.04 16.77 24.95
N ALA A 376 -6.28 17.06 24.56
CA ALA A 376 -6.95 16.38 23.45
C ALA A 376 -6.25 16.65 22.10
N GLN A 377 -5.77 17.88 21.86
CA GLN A 377 -4.98 18.21 20.68
C GLN A 377 -3.62 17.48 20.67
N THR A 378 -2.97 17.40 21.82
CA THR A 378 -1.68 16.71 21.99
C THR A 378 -1.85 15.19 21.79
N GLU A 379 -2.95 14.61 22.31
CA GLU A 379 -3.26 13.19 22.12
C GLU A 379 -3.62 12.87 20.65
N ALA A 380 -4.37 13.75 19.99
CA ALA A 380 -4.65 13.63 18.56
C ALA A 380 -3.38 13.72 17.71
N GLN A 381 -2.50 14.68 18.04
CA GLN A 381 -1.21 14.83 17.37
C GLN A 381 -0.31 13.60 17.56
N ALA A 382 -0.24 13.06 18.78
CA ALA A 382 0.52 11.84 19.10
C ALA A 382 -0.04 10.62 18.35
N LYS A 383 -1.37 10.50 18.20
CA LYS A 383 -2.03 9.46 17.39
C LYS A 383 -1.70 9.60 15.90
N ILE A 384 -1.68 10.82 15.38
CA ILE A 384 -1.28 11.10 13.99
C ILE A 384 0.18 10.70 13.76
N GLU A 385 1.08 11.11 14.66
CA GLU A 385 2.51 10.76 14.57
C GLU A 385 2.76 9.25 14.70
N ALA A 386 2.07 8.58 15.63
CA ALA A 386 2.14 7.12 15.79
C ALA A 386 1.64 6.39 14.53
N THR A 387 0.57 6.88 13.92
CA THR A 387 0.01 6.33 12.69
C THR A 387 0.95 6.57 11.50
N GLN A 388 1.54 7.76 11.36
CA GLN A 388 2.57 8.06 10.36
C GLN A 388 3.81 7.15 10.53
N ARG A 389 4.26 6.94 11.77
CA ARG A 389 5.39 6.05 12.08
C ARG A 389 5.11 4.60 11.67
N ARG A 390 3.88 4.13 11.87
CA ARG A 390 3.41 2.81 11.43
C ARG A 390 3.42 2.67 9.89
N TYR A 391 2.93 3.67 9.15
CA TYR A 391 2.95 3.66 7.68
C TYR A 391 4.36 3.68 7.08
N ARG A 392 5.31 4.40 7.71
CA ARG A 392 6.74 4.38 7.31
C ARG A 392 7.37 2.99 7.46
N LEU A 393 7.04 2.24 8.52
CA LEU A 393 7.52 0.86 8.73
C LEU A 393 6.94 -0.12 7.69
N VAL A 394 5.65 0.03 7.32
CA VAL A 394 5.01 -0.79 6.28
C VAL A 394 5.64 -0.54 4.90
N ILE A 395 5.87 0.73 4.54
CA ILE A 395 6.51 1.09 3.26
C ILE A 395 7.95 0.56 3.21
N ALA A 396 8.72 0.69 4.31
CA ALA A 396 10.08 0.15 4.38
C ALA A 396 10.11 -1.38 4.28
N GLY A 397 9.11 -2.07 4.86
CA GLY A 397 8.94 -3.51 4.73
C GLY A 397 8.65 -3.95 3.29
N LEU A 398 7.80 -3.23 2.60
CA LEU A 398 7.46 -3.51 1.20
C LEU A 398 8.63 -3.24 0.24
N THR A 399 9.42 -2.18 0.47
CA THR A 399 10.63 -1.92 -0.35
C THR A 399 11.71 -3.00 -0.16
N LEU A 400 11.87 -3.52 1.07
CA LEU A 400 12.78 -4.62 1.34
C LEU A 400 12.33 -5.92 0.63
N LEU A 401 11.02 -6.22 0.64
CA LEU A 401 10.45 -7.38 -0.02
C LEU A 401 10.64 -7.31 -1.54
N VAL A 402 10.43 -6.15 -2.16
CA VAL A 402 10.66 -5.93 -3.60
C VAL A 402 12.14 -6.08 -3.96
N LEU A 403 13.06 -5.62 -3.10
CA LEU A 403 14.50 -5.79 -3.31
C LEU A 403 14.95 -7.26 -3.22
N ILE A 404 14.40 -8.04 -2.28
CA ILE A 404 14.66 -9.49 -2.17
C ILE A 404 14.12 -10.22 -3.40
N LEU A 405 12.92 -9.86 -3.87
CA LEU A 405 12.34 -10.46 -5.06
C LEU A 405 13.12 -10.07 -6.34
N ALA A 406 13.65 -8.85 -6.41
CA ALA A 406 14.51 -8.42 -7.51
C ALA A 406 15.86 -9.15 -7.53
N THR A 407 16.44 -9.47 -6.36
CA THR A 407 17.70 -10.24 -6.29
C THR A 407 17.49 -11.72 -6.63
N LEU A 408 16.33 -12.28 -6.26
CA LEU A 408 15.92 -13.65 -6.62
C LEU A 408 15.60 -13.83 -8.12
N TYR A 409 15.29 -12.74 -8.82
CA TYR A 409 14.99 -12.74 -10.27
C TYR A 409 16.27 -12.62 -11.14
N ILE A 410 17.40 -12.19 -10.56
CA ILE A 410 18.69 -12.03 -11.25
C ILE A 410 19.62 -13.25 -11.03
N LEU A 411 19.34 -14.10 -10.02
CA LEU A 411 19.96 -15.41 -9.77
C LEU A 411 19.24 -16.50 -10.56
#